data_0cc4ac66c57f12f955b5c3613c0efd34
#
_entry.id   0cc4ac66c57f12f955b5c3613c0efd34
#
_cell.length_a   1.000
_cell.length_b   1.000
_cell.length_c   1.000
_cell.angle_alpha   90.00
_cell.angle_beta   90.00
_cell.angle_gamma   90.00
#
_symmetry.space_group_name_H-M   'P 1'
#
loop_
_entity.id
_entity.type
_entity.pdbx_description
1 polymer ?
#
loop_
_entity_poly.entity_id
_entity_poly.type
_entity_poly.pdbx_seq_one_letter_code
_entity_poly.pdbx_strand_id
1 'polypeptide(L)'
;MDAEAHRVTADRAVLADGVPPTAPPPRHSHAPETIRLYANDWAAFVIWCRLAGAAPLPAAPATVAAYLTALDERLSAGALARRAAAIASQHRQHGLASPASDPAVTTLLRRARRTATPRRTPRPAATRLIRMATACPSDLAGLRDRALLLLTAAGLGRAALVSLDVEQVTFMEAGVDLILHSQLGTERTVTVRCVASLNACPVRALKDWMEATDSRFGPIFRKVDRWGNVEHRPLGTDAIRRILARRARGHLRRGVAA
;
A
#
# COMPACT_ATOMS: atom_id res chain seq x y z
N MET A 1 -82.09 12.86 13.41
CA MET A 1 -81.88 14.08 12.63
C MET A 1 -80.38 14.34 12.67
N ASP A 2 -79.87 13.85 11.83
CA ASP A 2 -78.74 13.56 10.95
C ASP A 2 -77.78 14.77 10.85
N ALA A 3 -76.58 14.57 11.35
CA ALA A 3 -75.47 15.46 11.12
C ALA A 3 -74.39 14.67 10.35
N GLU A 4 -74.37 14.97 9.10
CA GLU A 4 -73.49 14.38 8.07
C GLU A 4 -72.06 14.97 8.20
N ALA A 5 -71.13 14.10 8.53
CA ALA A 5 -69.71 14.43 8.65
C ALA A 5 -69.05 14.37 7.30
N HIS A 6 -68.67 15.54 6.76
CA HIS A 6 -67.85 15.65 5.57
C HIS A 6 -66.39 15.22 5.88
N ARG A 7 -66.00 14.07 5.34
CA ARG A 7 -64.60 13.67 5.27
C ARG A 7 -63.93 14.38 4.09
N VAL A 8 -63.00 15.28 4.42
CA VAL A 8 -62.05 15.81 3.47
C VAL A 8 -60.86 14.82 3.35
N THR A 9 -60.83 14.08 2.29
CA THR A 9 -59.67 13.28 1.91
C THR A 9 -58.61 14.18 1.33
N ALA A 10 -57.54 14.47 2.10
CA ALA A 10 -56.35 15.12 1.63
C ALA A 10 -55.51 14.12 0.81
N ASP A 11 -55.51 14.32 -0.47
CA ASP A 11 -54.67 13.62 -1.43
C ASP A 11 -53.22 14.07 -1.20
N ARG A 12 -52.41 13.19 -0.59
CA ARG A 12 -50.98 13.43 -0.36
C ARG A 12 -50.21 12.73 -1.47
N ALA A 13 -50.08 13.43 -2.60
CA ALA A 13 -49.16 13.03 -3.65
C ALA A 13 -47.72 13.07 -3.11
N VAL A 14 -47.18 11.90 -2.80
CA VAL A 14 -45.77 11.68 -2.50
C VAL A 14 -45.03 11.71 -3.84
N LEU A 15 -44.36 12.82 -4.11
CA LEU A 15 -43.36 12.88 -5.17
C LEU A 15 -42.20 11.96 -4.79
N ALA A 16 -42.18 10.79 -5.38
CA ALA A 16 -41.02 9.89 -5.35
C ALA A 16 -39.96 10.49 -6.30
N ASP A 17 -39.08 11.30 -5.77
CA ASP A 17 -37.84 11.65 -6.45
C ASP A 17 -37.01 10.39 -6.66
N GLY A 18 -37.17 9.81 -7.85
CA GLY A 18 -36.35 8.72 -8.35
C GLY A 18 -34.94 9.22 -8.62
N VAL A 19 -34.07 9.19 -7.59
CA VAL A 19 -32.64 9.25 -7.80
C VAL A 19 -32.27 8.02 -8.63
N PRO A 20 -31.73 8.17 -9.86
CA PRO A 20 -31.32 7.02 -10.63
C PRO A 20 -30.25 6.27 -9.84
N PRO A 21 -30.26 4.93 -9.82
CA PRO A 21 -29.25 4.16 -9.10
C PRO A 21 -27.87 4.55 -9.64
N THR A 22 -27.06 5.14 -8.78
CA THR A 22 -25.67 5.47 -9.09
C THR A 22 -25.01 4.18 -9.55
N ALA A 23 -24.55 4.18 -10.80
CA ALA A 23 -23.86 3.02 -11.38
C ALA A 23 -22.72 2.62 -10.42
N PRO A 24 -22.57 1.32 -10.10
CA PRO A 24 -21.51 0.89 -9.22
C PRO A 24 -20.17 1.36 -9.79
N PRO A 25 -19.26 1.88 -8.93
CA PRO A 25 -17.97 2.34 -9.40
C PRO A 25 -17.28 1.23 -10.18
N PRO A 26 -16.54 1.55 -11.25
CA PRO A 26 -15.93 0.54 -12.09
C PRO A 26 -15.04 -0.36 -11.21
N ARG A 27 -15.25 -1.67 -11.28
CA ARG A 27 -14.65 -2.71 -10.41
C ARG A 27 -13.12 -2.81 -10.42
N HIS A 28 -12.41 -1.81 -10.97
CA HIS A 28 -10.96 -1.77 -11.15
C HIS A 28 -10.36 -0.39 -10.85
N SER A 29 -10.77 0.27 -9.76
CA SER A 29 -10.01 1.43 -9.28
C SER A 29 -8.71 0.93 -8.65
N HIS A 30 -7.60 1.11 -9.37
CA HIS A 30 -6.27 0.85 -8.80
C HIS A 30 -5.98 1.85 -7.68
N ALA A 31 -5.26 1.39 -6.63
CA ALA A 31 -4.76 2.29 -5.60
C ALA A 31 -3.97 3.46 -6.21
N PRO A 32 -4.01 4.68 -5.63
CA PRO A 32 -3.36 5.88 -6.20
C PRO A 32 -1.88 5.66 -6.57
N GLU A 33 -1.15 4.89 -5.78
CA GLU A 33 0.25 4.53 -6.07
C GLU A 33 0.37 3.64 -7.32
N THR A 34 -0.56 2.71 -7.53
CA THR A 34 -0.58 1.87 -8.73
C THR A 34 -0.86 2.70 -9.98
N ILE A 35 -1.78 3.67 -9.89
CA ILE A 35 -2.09 4.59 -11.00
C ILE A 35 -0.83 5.38 -11.39
N ARG A 36 -0.12 5.93 -10.39
CA ARG A 36 1.14 6.67 -10.63
C ARG A 36 2.21 5.80 -11.26
N LEU A 37 2.36 4.56 -10.79
CA LEU A 37 3.33 3.61 -11.36
C LEU A 37 2.96 3.23 -12.79
N TYR A 38 1.68 3.02 -13.09
CA TYR A 38 1.21 2.73 -14.44
C TYR A 38 1.44 3.90 -15.39
N ALA A 39 1.21 5.14 -14.95
CA ALA A 39 1.49 6.33 -15.76
C ALA A 39 2.98 6.43 -16.12
N ASN A 40 3.89 6.19 -15.16
CA ASN A 40 5.32 6.20 -15.41
C ASN A 40 5.76 5.06 -16.34
N ASP A 41 5.22 3.85 -16.14
CA ASP A 41 5.53 2.69 -16.98
C ASP A 41 5.02 2.88 -18.41
N TRP A 42 3.84 3.50 -18.58
CA TRP A 42 3.31 3.87 -19.89
C TRP A 42 4.16 4.92 -20.60
N ALA A 43 4.55 6.00 -19.91
CA ALA A 43 5.40 7.04 -20.47
C ALA A 43 6.74 6.45 -20.96
N ALA A 44 7.34 5.53 -20.20
CA ALA A 44 8.55 4.83 -20.61
C ALA A 44 8.35 3.96 -21.87
N PHE A 45 7.21 3.31 -22.02
CA PHE A 45 6.87 2.55 -23.22
C PHE A 45 6.68 3.45 -24.43
N VAL A 46 6.00 4.58 -24.29
CA VAL A 46 5.79 5.57 -25.37
C VAL A 46 7.14 6.11 -25.88
N ILE A 47 8.07 6.44 -24.96
CA ILE A 47 9.41 6.90 -25.33
C ILE A 47 10.16 5.81 -26.10
N TRP A 48 10.09 4.56 -25.63
CA TRP A 48 10.74 3.43 -26.30
C TRP A 48 10.16 3.21 -27.71
N CYS A 49 8.84 3.25 -27.86
CA CYS A 49 8.17 3.10 -29.16
C CYS A 49 8.60 4.19 -30.14
N ARG A 50 8.73 5.44 -29.70
CA ARG A 50 9.23 6.55 -30.54
C ARG A 50 10.64 6.27 -31.05
N LEU A 51 11.53 5.77 -30.20
CA LEU A 51 12.88 5.42 -30.58
C LEU A 51 12.95 4.21 -31.52
N ALA A 52 12.01 3.27 -31.37
CA ALA A 52 11.91 2.07 -32.19
C ALA A 52 11.07 2.26 -33.47
N GLY A 53 10.54 3.47 -33.75
CA GLY A 53 9.66 3.72 -34.90
C GLY A 53 8.34 2.96 -34.85
N ALA A 54 7.83 2.61 -33.66
CA ALA A 54 6.64 1.81 -33.47
C ALA A 54 5.48 2.63 -32.86
N ALA A 55 4.23 2.26 -33.21
CA ALA A 55 3.05 2.87 -32.60
C ALA A 55 2.83 2.36 -31.16
N PRO A 56 2.69 3.25 -30.17
CA PRO A 56 2.41 2.84 -28.80
C PRO A 56 0.94 2.49 -28.56
N LEU A 57 0.00 3.03 -29.38
CA LEU A 57 -1.43 2.81 -29.25
C LEU A 57 -2.12 2.95 -30.63
N PRO A 58 -2.77 1.89 -31.16
CA PRO A 58 -2.68 0.52 -30.67
C PRO A 58 -1.29 -0.07 -30.88
N ALA A 59 -0.75 -0.74 -29.85
CA ALA A 59 0.53 -1.43 -29.95
C ALA A 59 0.34 -2.86 -30.46
N ALA A 60 1.15 -3.27 -31.43
CA ALA A 60 1.20 -4.66 -31.84
C ALA A 60 1.78 -5.55 -30.72
N PRO A 61 1.31 -6.80 -30.53
CA PRO A 61 1.87 -7.73 -29.56
C PRO A 61 3.38 -7.92 -29.71
N ALA A 62 3.89 -7.97 -30.93
CA ALA A 62 5.32 -8.05 -31.23
C ALA A 62 6.12 -6.86 -30.69
N THR A 63 5.57 -5.65 -30.78
CA THR A 63 6.16 -4.42 -30.22
C THR A 63 6.28 -4.52 -28.71
N VAL A 64 5.21 -5.00 -28.03
CA VAL A 64 5.22 -5.17 -26.58
C VAL A 64 6.21 -6.26 -26.16
N ALA A 65 6.27 -7.38 -26.88
CA ALA A 65 7.24 -8.44 -26.63
C ALA A 65 8.68 -7.95 -26.80
N ALA A 66 9.00 -7.20 -27.84
CA ALA A 66 10.32 -6.59 -28.08
C ALA A 66 10.71 -5.62 -26.96
N TYR A 67 9.79 -4.76 -26.54
CA TYR A 67 10.01 -3.84 -25.42
C TYR A 67 10.34 -4.58 -24.11
N LEU A 68 9.57 -5.61 -23.77
CA LEU A 68 9.78 -6.38 -22.55
C LEU A 68 11.09 -7.18 -22.61
N THR A 69 11.45 -7.72 -23.79
CA THR A 69 12.73 -8.42 -24.01
C THR A 69 13.92 -7.50 -23.81
N ALA A 70 13.86 -6.26 -24.33
CA ALA A 70 14.91 -5.27 -24.13
C ALA A 70 15.14 -4.90 -22.66
N LEU A 71 14.17 -5.21 -21.79
CA LEU A 71 14.21 -4.91 -20.35
C LEU A 71 14.44 -6.14 -19.47
N ASP A 72 14.39 -7.34 -20.01
CA ASP A 72 14.38 -8.60 -19.24
C ASP A 72 15.64 -8.75 -18.36
N GLU A 73 16.79 -8.33 -18.83
CA GLU A 73 18.04 -8.38 -18.05
C GLU A 73 18.14 -7.29 -16.96
N ARG A 74 17.43 -6.17 -17.14
CA ARG A 74 17.50 -4.99 -16.25
C ARG A 74 16.42 -4.95 -15.20
N LEU A 75 15.29 -5.58 -15.44
CA LEU A 75 14.11 -5.51 -14.58
C LEU A 75 13.78 -6.87 -13.96
N SER A 76 13.17 -6.82 -12.78
CA SER A 76 12.59 -8.03 -12.17
C SER A 76 11.34 -8.49 -12.93
N ALA A 77 11.03 -9.79 -12.86
CA ALA A 77 9.81 -10.35 -13.45
C ALA A 77 8.52 -9.62 -12.98
N GLY A 78 8.49 -9.15 -11.74
CA GLY A 78 7.38 -8.34 -11.23
C GLY A 78 7.28 -6.96 -11.89
N ALA A 79 8.43 -6.33 -12.19
CA ALA A 79 8.46 -5.05 -12.88
C ALA A 79 8.06 -5.20 -14.36
N LEU A 80 8.49 -6.27 -15.03
CA LEU A 80 8.06 -6.59 -16.40
C LEU A 80 6.54 -6.83 -16.47
N ALA A 81 5.99 -7.62 -15.53
CA ALA A 81 4.56 -7.87 -15.46
C ALA A 81 3.76 -6.57 -15.21
N ARG A 82 4.26 -5.66 -14.35
CA ARG A 82 3.62 -4.35 -14.11
C ARG A 82 3.64 -3.49 -15.37
N ARG A 83 4.73 -3.46 -16.14
CA ARG A 83 4.80 -2.72 -17.41
C ARG A 83 3.81 -3.26 -18.45
N ALA A 84 3.72 -4.58 -18.59
CA ALA A 84 2.71 -5.20 -19.44
C ALA A 84 1.27 -4.85 -18.99
N ALA A 85 1.02 -4.84 -17.67
CA ALA A 85 -0.28 -4.45 -17.11
C ALA A 85 -0.61 -2.97 -17.35
N ALA A 86 0.38 -2.07 -17.30
CA ALA A 86 0.20 -0.65 -17.62
C ALA A 86 -0.17 -0.45 -19.10
N ILE A 87 0.51 -1.14 -20.02
CA ILE A 87 0.18 -1.13 -21.44
C ILE A 87 -1.25 -1.67 -21.70
N ALA A 88 -1.58 -2.81 -21.06
CA ALA A 88 -2.92 -3.38 -21.15
C ALA A 88 -4.00 -2.44 -20.60
N SER A 89 -3.71 -1.72 -19.51
CA SER A 89 -4.63 -0.74 -18.93
C SER A 89 -4.93 0.41 -19.89
N GLN A 90 -3.91 0.94 -20.57
CA GLN A 90 -4.08 2.01 -21.55
C GLN A 90 -4.92 1.54 -22.75
N HIS A 91 -4.66 0.35 -23.28
CA HIS A 91 -5.48 -0.18 -24.39
C HIS A 91 -6.95 -0.32 -24.00
N ARG A 92 -7.23 -0.88 -22.79
CA ARG A 92 -8.61 -0.99 -22.30
C ARG A 92 -9.30 0.37 -22.12
N GLN A 93 -8.58 1.38 -21.62
CA GLN A 93 -9.13 2.73 -21.47
C GLN A 93 -9.55 3.35 -22.82
N HIS A 94 -8.91 2.95 -23.92
CA HIS A 94 -9.24 3.38 -25.28
C HIS A 94 -10.13 2.37 -26.03
N GLY A 95 -10.72 1.39 -25.35
CA GLY A 95 -11.59 0.40 -25.98
C GLY A 95 -10.88 -0.58 -26.92
N LEU A 96 -9.54 -0.69 -26.81
CA LEU A 96 -8.72 -1.52 -27.68
C LEU A 96 -8.41 -2.88 -27.03
N ALA A 97 -8.21 -3.91 -27.87
CA ALA A 97 -7.76 -5.21 -27.41
C ALA A 97 -6.39 -5.11 -26.72
N SER A 98 -6.20 -5.86 -25.62
CA SER A 98 -4.95 -5.83 -24.87
C SER A 98 -3.87 -6.64 -25.59
N PRO A 99 -2.75 -6.03 -26.04
CA PRO A 99 -1.63 -6.77 -26.63
C PRO A 99 -0.88 -7.65 -25.61
N ALA A 100 -1.06 -7.39 -24.30
CA ALA A 100 -0.44 -8.18 -23.25
C ALA A 100 -1.05 -9.57 -23.06
N SER A 101 -2.20 -9.84 -23.66
CA SER A 101 -2.87 -11.15 -23.65
C SER A 101 -2.30 -12.11 -24.72
N ASP A 102 -1.49 -11.61 -25.62
CA ASP A 102 -0.90 -12.41 -26.69
C ASP A 102 0.04 -13.50 -26.16
N PRO A 103 0.04 -14.71 -26.79
CA PRO A 103 0.93 -15.81 -26.39
C PRO A 103 2.41 -15.45 -26.33
N ALA A 104 2.92 -14.60 -27.22
CA ALA A 104 4.32 -14.17 -27.21
C ALA A 104 4.64 -13.38 -25.93
N VAL A 105 3.79 -12.43 -25.53
CA VAL A 105 3.96 -11.63 -24.33
C VAL A 105 3.80 -12.48 -23.07
N THR A 106 2.76 -13.31 -23.01
CA THR A 106 2.48 -14.16 -21.84
C THR A 106 3.57 -15.22 -21.62
N THR A 107 4.12 -15.79 -22.71
CA THR A 107 5.23 -16.76 -22.64
C THR A 107 6.51 -16.09 -22.12
N LEU A 108 6.84 -14.87 -22.59
CA LEU A 108 7.96 -14.10 -22.10
C LEU A 108 7.84 -13.81 -20.59
N LEU A 109 6.67 -13.34 -20.14
CA LEU A 109 6.42 -13.06 -18.72
C LEU A 109 6.49 -14.34 -17.86
N ARG A 110 6.02 -15.46 -18.39
CA ARG A 110 6.11 -16.77 -17.72
C ARG A 110 7.56 -17.23 -17.62
N ARG A 111 8.37 -17.07 -18.70
CA ARG A 111 9.80 -17.33 -18.67
C ARG A 111 10.51 -16.48 -17.63
N ALA A 112 10.32 -15.17 -17.67
CA ALA A 112 10.90 -14.24 -16.70
C ALA A 112 10.56 -14.60 -15.25
N ARG A 113 9.34 -15.08 -14.97
CA ARG A 113 8.96 -15.56 -13.63
C ARG A 113 9.69 -16.84 -13.22
N ARG A 114 9.93 -17.76 -14.15
CA ARG A 114 10.64 -19.03 -13.87
C ARG A 114 12.14 -18.83 -13.65
N THR A 115 12.75 -17.92 -14.41
CA THR A 115 14.19 -17.61 -14.30
C THR A 115 14.47 -16.59 -13.19
N ALA A 116 13.42 -15.90 -12.69
CA ALA A 116 13.59 -14.97 -11.60
C ALA A 116 14.06 -15.70 -10.36
N THR A 117 15.32 -15.49 -9.98
CA THR A 117 15.76 -15.79 -8.62
C THR A 117 14.85 -15.04 -7.65
N PRO A 118 14.23 -15.71 -6.66
CA PRO A 118 13.36 -15.04 -5.70
C PRO A 118 14.14 -13.92 -5.01
N ARG A 119 14.01 -12.69 -5.47
CA ARG A 119 14.53 -11.49 -4.79
C ARG A 119 13.62 -11.15 -3.60
N ARG A 120 13.21 -12.17 -2.84
CA ARG A 120 12.75 -11.96 -1.48
C ARG A 120 13.98 -11.50 -0.73
N THR A 121 14.17 -10.18 -0.59
CA THR A 121 15.00 -9.71 0.51
C THR A 121 14.48 -10.42 1.74
N PRO A 122 15.28 -11.29 2.36
CA PRO A 122 14.83 -12.03 3.54
C PRO A 122 14.29 -11.01 4.52
N ARG A 123 13.07 -11.24 5.02
CA ARG A 123 12.54 -10.40 6.10
C ARG A 123 13.57 -10.45 7.22
N PRO A 124 14.06 -9.32 7.74
CA PRO A 124 15.03 -9.37 8.81
C PRO A 124 14.49 -10.24 9.93
N ALA A 125 15.31 -11.11 10.50
CA ALA A 125 14.90 -11.95 11.61
C ALA A 125 14.30 -11.07 12.73
N ALA A 126 13.22 -11.51 13.35
CA ALA A 126 12.53 -10.76 14.41
C ALA A 126 13.52 -10.28 15.49
N THR A 127 14.44 -11.15 15.89
CA THR A 127 15.52 -10.83 16.84
C THR A 127 16.37 -9.63 16.40
N ARG A 128 16.67 -9.50 15.10
CA ARG A 128 17.44 -8.37 14.56
C ARG A 128 16.61 -7.09 14.63
N LEU A 129 15.33 -7.17 14.28
CA LEU A 129 14.42 -6.02 14.33
C LEU A 129 14.24 -5.50 15.76
N ILE A 130 14.11 -6.42 16.73
CA ILE A 130 14.03 -6.08 18.16
C ILE A 130 15.30 -5.37 18.61
N ARG A 131 16.49 -5.91 18.33
CA ARG A 131 17.76 -5.24 18.66
C ARG A 131 17.90 -3.85 18.03
N MET A 132 17.42 -3.68 16.81
CA MET A 132 17.41 -2.36 16.15
C MET A 132 16.43 -1.41 16.85
N ALA A 133 15.30 -1.90 17.32
CA ALA A 133 14.28 -1.12 18.01
C ALA A 133 14.77 -0.63 19.36
N THR A 134 15.43 -1.50 20.15
CA THR A 134 16.01 -1.12 21.45
C THR A 134 17.14 -0.11 21.33
N ALA A 135 17.79 -0.01 20.16
CA ALA A 135 18.83 0.98 19.86
C ALA A 135 18.30 2.30 19.28
N CYS A 136 16.98 2.47 19.14
CA CYS A 136 16.39 3.73 18.69
C CYS A 136 16.53 4.81 19.77
N PRO A 137 16.80 6.08 19.39
CA PRO A 137 16.81 7.18 20.33
C PRO A 137 15.42 7.46 20.88
N SER A 138 15.32 8.29 21.93
CA SER A 138 14.07 8.66 22.57
C SER A 138 13.36 9.88 21.94
N ASP A 139 13.91 10.44 20.86
CA ASP A 139 13.25 11.48 20.10
C ASP A 139 12.02 10.95 19.33
N LEU A 140 11.18 11.84 18.82
CA LEU A 140 9.96 11.47 18.08
C LEU A 140 10.24 10.54 16.89
N ALA A 141 11.33 10.80 16.15
CA ALA A 141 11.72 9.92 15.04
C ALA A 141 12.12 8.54 15.52
N GLY A 142 12.76 8.44 16.68
CA GLY A 142 13.15 7.18 17.30
C GLY A 142 11.97 6.40 17.87
N LEU A 143 11.01 7.07 18.52
CA LEU A 143 9.77 6.44 19.00
C LEU A 143 8.99 5.83 17.83
N ARG A 144 8.79 6.60 16.75
CA ARG A 144 8.17 6.11 15.52
C ARG A 144 8.89 4.89 14.95
N ASP A 145 10.21 4.99 14.81
CA ASP A 145 11.03 3.96 14.19
C ASP A 145 11.04 2.68 15.05
N ARG A 146 11.02 2.82 16.40
CA ARG A 146 10.86 1.71 17.34
C ARG A 146 9.54 0.99 17.16
N ALA A 147 8.42 1.71 17.09
CA ALA A 147 7.10 1.13 16.86
C ALA A 147 7.05 0.40 15.51
N LEU A 148 7.56 1.01 14.43
CA LEU A 148 7.64 0.38 13.10
C LEU A 148 8.45 -0.92 13.11
N LEU A 149 9.61 -0.93 13.78
CA LEU A 149 10.48 -2.11 13.87
C LEU A 149 9.83 -3.25 14.64
N LEU A 150 9.22 -2.95 15.79
CA LEU A 150 8.60 -3.96 16.65
C LEU A 150 7.32 -4.53 16.05
N LEU A 151 6.48 -3.72 15.45
CA LEU A 151 5.30 -4.19 14.72
C LEU A 151 5.71 -5.01 13.47
N THR A 152 6.81 -4.63 12.80
CA THR A 152 7.38 -5.46 11.73
C THR A 152 7.87 -6.80 12.26
N ALA A 153 8.51 -6.83 13.45
CA ALA A 153 8.94 -8.07 14.10
C ALA A 153 7.74 -8.95 14.48
N ALA A 154 6.65 -8.33 14.96
CA ALA A 154 5.37 -9.01 15.25
C ALA A 154 4.63 -9.53 14.02
N GLY A 155 5.10 -9.24 12.81
CA GLY A 155 4.52 -9.84 11.61
C GLY A 155 3.84 -8.87 10.65
N LEU A 156 3.66 -7.59 10.99
CA LEU A 156 3.00 -6.63 10.11
C LEU A 156 3.86 -6.30 8.88
N GLY A 157 3.22 -6.29 7.71
CA GLY A 157 3.83 -5.85 6.46
C GLY A 157 3.84 -4.32 6.34
N ARG A 158 4.72 -3.78 5.49
CA ARG A 158 4.83 -2.33 5.27
C ARG A 158 3.52 -1.70 4.77
N ALA A 159 2.77 -2.40 3.93
CA ALA A 159 1.47 -1.92 3.43
C ALA A 159 0.47 -1.76 4.58
N ALA A 160 0.39 -2.74 5.48
CA ALA A 160 -0.46 -2.68 6.67
C ALA A 160 -0.06 -1.53 7.61
N LEU A 161 1.25 -1.32 7.82
CA LEU A 161 1.74 -0.22 8.66
C LEU A 161 1.42 1.18 8.08
N VAL A 162 1.42 1.30 6.74
CA VAL A 162 1.09 2.56 6.05
C VAL A 162 -0.40 2.88 6.13
N SER A 163 -1.25 1.86 6.04
CA SER A 163 -2.71 2.00 6.01
C SER A 163 -3.35 1.95 7.40
N LEU A 164 -2.54 1.93 8.47
CA LEU A 164 -3.06 1.83 9.83
C LEU A 164 -3.43 3.22 10.35
N ASP A 165 -4.71 3.42 10.60
CA ASP A 165 -5.28 4.62 11.21
C ASP A 165 -5.61 4.38 12.70
N VAL A 166 -5.73 5.45 13.47
CA VAL A 166 -6.01 5.39 14.91
C VAL A 166 -7.32 4.65 15.20
N GLU A 167 -8.33 4.87 14.36
CA GLU A 167 -9.67 4.27 14.47
C GLU A 167 -9.66 2.74 14.33
N GLN A 168 -8.58 2.19 13.82
CA GLN A 168 -8.39 0.75 13.60
C GLN A 168 -7.63 0.07 14.74
N VAL A 169 -7.31 0.81 15.81
CA VAL A 169 -6.49 0.33 16.94
C VAL A 169 -7.31 0.25 18.20
N THR A 170 -7.41 -0.95 18.77
CA THR A 170 -8.06 -1.18 20.06
C THR A 170 -7.06 -1.77 21.03
N PHE A 171 -6.66 -0.97 22.03
CA PHE A 171 -5.79 -1.45 23.10
C PHE A 171 -6.59 -2.29 24.09
N MET A 172 -6.00 -3.43 24.48
CA MET A 172 -6.54 -4.36 25.46
C MET A 172 -5.48 -4.61 26.55
N GLU A 173 -5.86 -5.23 27.64
CA GLU A 173 -4.95 -5.56 28.76
C GLU A 173 -3.74 -6.41 28.30
N ALA A 174 -3.98 -7.41 27.47
CA ALA A 174 -2.96 -8.36 27.01
C ALA A 174 -2.31 -7.98 25.68
N GLY A 175 -2.74 -6.87 25.02
CA GLY A 175 -2.24 -6.56 23.68
C GLY A 175 -2.94 -5.40 22.99
N VAL A 176 -2.90 -5.43 21.67
CA VAL A 176 -3.60 -4.50 20.80
C VAL A 176 -4.18 -5.25 19.61
N ASP A 177 -5.44 -4.99 19.30
CA ASP A 177 -6.10 -5.43 18.07
C ASP A 177 -5.98 -4.35 17.01
N LEU A 178 -5.58 -4.78 15.82
CA LEU A 178 -5.39 -3.95 14.64
C LEU A 178 -6.30 -4.44 13.52
N ILE A 179 -7.22 -3.60 13.08
CA ILE A 179 -8.08 -3.88 11.94
C ILE A 179 -7.35 -3.48 10.66
N LEU A 180 -6.98 -4.47 9.85
CA LEU A 180 -6.25 -4.25 8.61
C LEU A 180 -7.17 -4.45 7.41
N HIS A 181 -7.24 -3.44 6.55
CA HIS A 181 -7.97 -3.51 5.29
C HIS A 181 -7.07 -4.03 4.17
N SER A 182 -7.54 -5.02 3.41
CA SER A 182 -6.86 -5.43 2.18
C SER A 182 -7.27 -4.52 1.03
N GLN A 183 -6.46 -4.49 -0.03
CA GLN A 183 -6.82 -3.77 -1.28
C GLN A 183 -8.06 -4.36 -1.97
N LEU A 184 -8.52 -5.53 -1.58
CA LEU A 184 -9.72 -6.20 -2.08
C LEU A 184 -10.96 -5.91 -1.21
N GLY A 185 -10.87 -4.99 -0.24
CA GLY A 185 -11.97 -4.62 0.65
C GLY A 185 -12.26 -5.65 1.76
N THR A 186 -11.40 -6.67 1.94
CA THR A 186 -11.54 -7.59 3.07
C THR A 186 -10.87 -7.02 4.31
N GLU A 187 -11.57 -7.08 5.43
CA GLU A 187 -11.04 -6.72 6.75
C GLU A 187 -10.43 -7.93 7.45
N ARG A 188 -9.37 -7.70 8.18
CA ARG A 188 -8.71 -8.71 8.99
C ARG A 188 -8.24 -8.11 10.29
N THR A 189 -8.65 -8.65 11.41
CA THR A 189 -8.11 -8.30 12.72
C THR A 189 -6.82 -9.07 12.99
N VAL A 190 -5.80 -8.36 13.44
CA VAL A 190 -4.52 -8.93 13.87
C VAL A 190 -4.26 -8.52 15.30
N THR A 191 -4.24 -9.50 16.21
CA THR A 191 -3.88 -9.27 17.62
C THR A 191 -2.36 -9.30 17.79
N VAL A 192 -1.79 -8.21 18.31
CA VAL A 192 -0.39 -8.12 18.71
C VAL A 192 -0.34 -8.16 20.23
N ARG A 193 0.31 -9.18 20.79
CA ARG A 193 0.39 -9.38 22.25
C ARG A 193 1.47 -8.52 22.89
N CYS A 194 1.24 -8.12 24.13
CA CYS A 194 2.27 -7.56 24.99
C CYS A 194 3.37 -8.59 25.25
N VAL A 195 4.60 -8.10 25.40
CA VAL A 195 5.74 -8.90 25.89
C VAL A 195 6.29 -8.29 27.16
N ALA A 196 6.87 -9.11 28.04
CA ALA A 196 7.38 -8.68 29.35
C ALA A 196 8.48 -7.61 29.25
N SER A 197 9.31 -7.67 28.20
CA SER A 197 10.38 -6.69 28.00
C SER A 197 9.80 -5.32 27.57
N LEU A 198 9.92 -4.33 28.43
CA LEU A 198 9.41 -2.98 28.23
C LEU A 198 9.93 -2.34 26.93
N ASN A 199 11.24 -2.50 26.65
CA ASN A 199 11.89 -1.90 25.49
C ASN A 199 11.66 -2.67 24.17
N ALA A 200 11.16 -3.91 24.25
CA ALA A 200 10.89 -4.77 23.10
C ALA A 200 9.38 -5.03 22.89
N CYS A 201 8.51 -4.41 23.67
CA CYS A 201 7.07 -4.57 23.55
C CYS A 201 6.51 -3.73 22.40
N PRO A 202 5.91 -4.37 21.34
CA PRO A 202 5.34 -3.67 20.21
C PRO A 202 4.13 -2.81 20.60
N VAL A 203 3.34 -3.28 21.57
CA VAL A 203 2.13 -2.60 22.05
C VAL A 203 2.50 -1.30 22.76
N ARG A 204 3.47 -1.37 23.67
CA ARG A 204 3.97 -0.19 24.38
C ARG A 204 4.60 0.81 23.41
N ALA A 205 5.45 0.34 22.49
CA ALA A 205 6.07 1.24 21.52
C ALA A 205 5.07 1.94 20.62
N LEU A 206 3.97 1.27 20.25
CA LEU A 206 2.87 1.90 19.50
C LEU A 206 2.19 2.96 20.36
N LYS A 207 1.89 2.63 21.63
CA LYS A 207 1.26 3.55 22.58
C LYS A 207 2.14 4.77 22.84
N ASP A 208 3.43 4.59 23.15
CA ASP A 208 4.41 5.66 23.37
C ASP A 208 4.47 6.63 22.16
N TRP A 209 4.44 6.09 20.93
CA TRP A 209 4.44 6.89 19.73
C TRP A 209 3.13 7.70 19.58
N MET A 210 1.97 7.06 19.78
CA MET A 210 0.67 7.72 19.67
C MET A 210 0.48 8.79 20.72
N GLU A 211 0.90 8.56 21.94
CA GLU A 211 0.86 9.52 23.04
C GLU A 211 1.80 10.72 22.78
N ALA A 212 3.05 10.45 22.37
CA ALA A 212 4.04 11.49 22.09
C ALA A 212 3.63 12.42 20.94
N THR A 213 2.72 11.97 20.07
CA THR A 213 2.25 12.75 18.92
C THR A 213 0.79 13.20 19.05
N ASP A 214 0.17 12.99 20.20
CA ASP A 214 -1.27 13.22 20.45
C ASP A 214 -2.14 12.73 19.26
N SER A 215 -1.87 11.51 18.81
CA SER A 215 -2.56 10.91 17.67
C SER A 215 -3.94 10.43 18.08
N ARG A 216 -4.99 11.19 17.76
CA ARG A 216 -6.39 10.91 18.15
C ARG A 216 -7.23 10.41 16.98
N PHE A 217 -6.82 10.66 15.75
CA PHE A 217 -7.52 10.24 14.52
C PHE A 217 -6.57 10.18 13.34
N GLY A 218 -6.97 9.44 12.30
CA GLY A 218 -6.25 9.32 11.02
C GLY A 218 -4.94 8.55 11.10
N PRO A 219 -3.99 8.77 10.17
CA PRO A 219 -2.83 7.90 10.00
C PRO A 219 -1.89 7.94 11.21
N ILE A 220 -1.59 6.76 11.73
CA ILE A 220 -0.68 6.59 12.88
C ILE A 220 0.76 6.94 12.49
N PHE A 221 1.27 6.35 11.41
CA PHE A 221 2.66 6.55 11.05
C PHE A 221 2.84 7.70 10.08
N ARG A 222 3.34 8.81 10.60
CA ARG A 222 3.57 10.08 9.91
C ARG A 222 5.05 10.39 9.82
N LYS A 223 5.40 11.29 8.90
CA LYS A 223 6.78 11.77 8.78
C LYS A 223 7.10 12.72 9.93
N VAL A 224 8.30 12.57 10.48
CA VAL A 224 8.91 13.52 11.41
C VAL A 224 10.02 14.23 10.65
N ASP A 225 10.02 15.53 10.64
CA ASP A 225 11.05 16.35 10.01
C ASP A 225 12.33 16.41 10.87
N ARG A 226 13.34 17.13 10.41
CA ARG A 226 14.62 17.28 11.12
C ARG A 226 14.53 18.12 12.40
N TRP A 227 13.47 18.88 12.56
CA TRP A 227 13.22 19.71 13.73
C TRP A 227 12.29 19.05 14.77
N GLY A 228 11.81 17.85 14.47
CA GLY A 228 10.92 17.10 15.35
C GLY A 228 9.42 17.34 15.08
N ASN A 229 9.04 18.06 14.02
CA ASN A 229 7.63 18.27 13.71
C ASN A 229 7.04 17.04 13.01
N VAL A 230 5.79 16.73 13.35
CA VAL A 230 5.04 15.62 12.77
C VAL A 230 4.15 16.14 11.64
N GLU A 231 4.38 15.68 10.41
CA GLU A 231 3.56 16.03 9.26
C GLU A 231 2.19 15.32 9.32
N HIS A 232 1.15 15.92 8.72
CA HIS A 232 -0.19 15.32 8.68
C HIS A 232 -0.30 14.13 7.70
N ARG A 233 0.61 14.03 6.75
CA ARG A 233 0.57 12.98 5.72
C ARG A 233 1.12 11.65 6.23
N PRO A 234 0.50 10.51 5.85
CA PRO A 234 1.02 9.19 6.19
C PRO A 234 2.38 8.95 5.54
N LEU A 235 3.19 8.08 6.15
CA LEU A 235 4.38 7.54 5.53
C LEU A 235 4.00 6.65 4.34
N GLY A 236 4.76 6.75 3.24
CA GLY A 236 4.66 5.76 2.17
C GLY A 236 5.46 4.48 2.47
N THR A 237 5.13 3.38 1.78
CA THR A 237 5.83 2.08 1.93
C THR A 237 7.33 2.17 1.67
N ASP A 238 7.75 3.05 0.76
CA ASP A 238 9.16 3.34 0.48
C ASP A 238 9.84 4.12 1.60
N ALA A 239 9.12 5.02 2.28
CA ALA A 239 9.64 5.73 3.45
C ALA A 239 9.91 4.74 4.58
N ILE A 240 8.98 3.82 4.88
CA ILE A 240 9.20 2.76 5.87
C ILE A 240 10.40 1.88 5.48
N ARG A 241 10.52 1.48 4.21
CA ARG A 241 11.69 0.71 3.73
C ARG A 241 13.00 1.44 4.00
N ARG A 242 13.06 2.76 3.70
CA ARG A 242 14.26 3.58 3.95
C ARG A 242 14.58 3.72 5.43
N ILE A 243 13.56 3.87 6.29
CA ILE A 243 13.71 3.91 7.75
C ILE A 243 14.33 2.60 8.25
N LEU A 244 13.75 1.45 7.90
CA LEU A 244 14.26 0.14 8.30
C LEU A 244 15.71 -0.08 7.83
N ALA A 245 16.03 0.30 6.59
CA ALA A 245 17.38 0.19 6.06
C ALA A 245 18.38 1.12 6.76
N ARG A 246 17.97 2.35 7.11
CA ARG A 246 18.80 3.30 7.87
C ARG A 246 19.13 2.76 9.26
N ARG A 247 18.15 2.24 9.99
CA ARG A 247 18.34 1.66 11.32
C ARG A 247 19.21 0.40 11.25
N ALA A 248 19.09 -0.42 10.21
CA ALA A 248 19.95 -1.58 9.99
C ALA A 248 21.43 -1.19 9.85
N ARG A 249 21.73 -0.14 9.06
CA ARG A 249 23.10 0.38 8.89
C ARG A 249 23.67 0.98 10.17
N GLY A 250 22.88 1.75 10.92
CA GLY A 250 23.29 2.35 12.19
C GLY A 250 23.57 1.31 13.26
N HIS A 251 22.84 0.20 13.27
CA HIS A 251 23.08 -0.91 14.20
C HIS A 251 24.39 -1.66 13.88
N LEU A 252 24.70 -1.89 12.60
CA LEU A 252 25.95 -2.53 12.18
C LEU A 252 27.18 -1.71 12.56
N ARG A 253 27.12 -0.38 12.43
CA ARG A 253 28.24 0.50 12.79
C ARG A 253 28.56 0.51 14.30
N ARG A 254 27.55 0.36 15.15
CA ARG A 254 27.75 0.29 16.62
C ARG A 254 28.23 -1.09 17.08
N GLY A 255 27.88 -2.16 16.36
CA GLY A 255 28.33 -3.52 16.68
C GLY A 255 29.76 -3.84 16.25
N VAL A 256 30.40 -2.98 15.44
CA VAL A 256 31.81 -3.12 15.01
C VAL A 256 32.74 -2.26 15.89
N ALA A 257 32.17 -1.38 16.71
CA ALA A 257 32.92 -0.48 17.62
C ALA A 257 32.87 -0.95 19.11
N ALA A 258 32.30 -2.13 19.38
CA ALA A 258 32.25 -2.81 20.66
C ALA A 258 32.96 -4.17 20.55
#